data_4f42489a9656ac319cde04baa428e342
#
_entry.id   4f42489a9656ac319cde04baa428e342
#
_cell.length_a   1.000
_cell.length_b   1.000
_cell.length_c   1.000
_cell.angle_alpha   90.00
_cell.angle_beta   90.00
_cell.angle_gamma   90.00
#
_symmetry.space_group_name_H-M   'P 1'
#
loop_
_entity.id
_entity.type
_entity.pdbx_description
1 polymer ?
#
loop_
_entity_poly.entity_id
_entity_poly.type
_entity_poly.pdbx_seq_one_letter_code
_entity_poly.pdbx_strand_id
1 'polypeptide(L)'
;MTKYIFITGGVVSSLGKGIIGASLGKLLRARGFSVAIQKFDPYINVDPGTMSPFQHGEVFVTDDGAETDLDLGHYERFIDSNFSQLSSVTSGSVYQTVINKERRGDYLGGTVQVIPHITNEIKSRIVKAQKQFKPDFQIIEIGGTIGDIEGLPFIEAIRQFKTEAGIGNAINIHCTLLPYLQTSGELKTKPSQHSVSVLRSYGLQPEILVCRTSKAIPKTEKEKLALFCSVAKDAVIECRDMKSIYEVPLALEEQNFADVVLKLLQTQEQKPDLTAWIKLVDRINHPKSVIKIAIAGKYTKLSDAYISVVESIKHAGYSDEVKTEIKWINSEECIDEAKCKELMADVDGVIVPGGFGIRGIEGKLNVIKYARENNVPFLGICLGMQCAVIEYARNGAKIQGANSTEFDENAINPVIDLMLEQKNVKGYGATMRLGAYDCNVKKGTKAHEVYGAAKISERHRHRYEVNTDYIEELKKAGLVFSGMSPDGMLSEIVELPNLDWFVACQFHPEFKSRPERPHPLFKGLIDAVVKQKGLDNL
;
A
#
# COMPACT_ATOMS: atom_id res chain seq x y z
N MET A 1 16.78 -12.06 -21.48
CA MET A 1 16.65 -13.05 -20.38
C MET A 1 16.44 -12.28 -19.09
N THR A 2 15.41 -12.61 -18.30
CA THR A 2 15.14 -11.93 -17.03
C THR A 2 16.28 -12.10 -16.04
N LYS A 3 16.67 -11.01 -15.37
CA LYS A 3 17.66 -10.98 -14.29
C LYS A 3 16.94 -10.93 -12.94
N TYR A 4 17.48 -11.61 -11.94
CA TYR A 4 16.85 -11.77 -10.62
C TYR A 4 17.64 -11.05 -9.53
N ILE A 5 16.92 -10.32 -8.70
CA ILE A 5 17.49 -9.56 -7.59
C ILE A 5 16.76 -9.97 -6.32
N PHE A 6 17.45 -10.67 -5.44
CA PHE A 6 16.91 -11.03 -4.12
C PHE A 6 17.28 -9.96 -3.10
N ILE A 7 16.33 -9.57 -2.27
CA ILE A 7 16.55 -8.61 -1.16
C ILE A 7 16.28 -9.33 0.14
N THR A 8 17.31 -9.48 0.94
CA THR A 8 17.26 -10.06 2.29
C THR A 8 17.58 -8.99 3.33
N GLY A 9 17.19 -9.20 4.58
CA GLY A 9 17.50 -8.26 5.65
C GLY A 9 17.92 -8.95 6.94
N GLY A 10 18.67 -8.26 7.75
CA GLY A 10 19.12 -8.74 9.03
C GLY A 10 19.27 -7.64 10.07
N VAL A 11 19.59 -8.02 11.30
CA VAL A 11 19.72 -7.19 12.51
C VAL A 11 18.36 -6.89 13.16
N VAL A 12 17.42 -6.24 12.45
CA VAL A 12 16.09 -5.89 12.97
C VAL A 12 15.05 -5.92 11.85
N SER A 13 13.77 -6.01 12.21
CA SER A 13 12.65 -5.77 11.31
C SER A 13 12.54 -4.29 10.91
N SER A 14 11.68 -3.97 9.95
CA SER A 14 11.40 -2.58 9.51
C SER A 14 12.64 -1.80 9.04
N LEU A 15 13.64 -2.49 8.47
CA LEU A 15 14.84 -1.87 7.87
C LEU A 15 14.56 -1.06 6.62
N GLY A 16 13.36 -1.18 6.05
CA GLY A 16 12.99 -0.53 4.79
C GLY A 16 13.40 -1.32 3.54
N LYS A 17 13.48 -2.67 3.63
CA LYS A 17 13.71 -3.55 2.46
C LYS A 17 12.76 -3.21 1.30
N GLY A 18 11.45 -3.04 1.59
CA GLY A 18 10.44 -2.67 0.62
C GLY A 18 10.75 -1.37 -0.11
N ILE A 19 11.13 -0.34 0.63
CA ILE A 19 11.52 0.97 0.06
C ILE A 19 12.79 0.86 -0.78
N ILE A 20 13.77 0.05 -0.36
CA ILE A 20 15.00 -0.18 -1.14
C ILE A 20 14.66 -0.92 -2.44
N GLY A 21 13.81 -1.96 -2.37
CA GLY A 21 13.35 -2.70 -3.55
C GLY A 21 12.55 -1.83 -4.51
N ALA A 22 11.61 -1.04 -3.98
CA ALA A 22 10.82 -0.08 -4.75
C ALA A 22 11.71 1.01 -5.40
N SER A 23 12.68 1.54 -4.66
CA SER A 23 13.64 2.54 -5.15
C SER A 23 14.50 1.98 -6.27
N LEU A 24 15.05 0.77 -6.10
CA LEU A 24 15.79 0.11 -7.17
C LEU A 24 14.90 -0.13 -8.40
N GLY A 25 13.66 -0.56 -8.19
CA GLY A 25 12.68 -0.72 -9.26
C GLY A 25 12.44 0.59 -10.02
N LYS A 26 12.29 1.73 -9.31
CA LYS A 26 12.18 3.07 -9.93
C LYS A 26 13.43 3.43 -10.73
N LEU A 27 14.63 3.21 -10.19
CA LEU A 27 15.89 3.51 -10.86
C LEU A 27 16.11 2.67 -12.13
N LEU A 28 15.72 1.40 -12.11
CA LEU A 28 15.78 0.52 -13.29
C LEU A 28 14.73 0.94 -14.34
N ARG A 29 13.52 1.30 -13.92
CA ARG A 29 12.49 1.83 -14.84
C ARG A 29 12.89 3.16 -15.47
N ALA A 30 13.51 4.04 -14.69
CA ALA A 30 14.05 5.30 -15.22
C ALA A 30 15.11 5.09 -16.31
N ARG A 31 15.74 3.92 -16.34
CA ARG A 31 16.67 3.47 -17.37
C ARG A 31 16.01 2.73 -18.55
N GLY A 32 14.66 2.65 -18.55
CA GLY A 32 13.89 2.02 -19.62
C GLY A 32 13.68 0.51 -19.48
N PHE A 33 14.11 -0.10 -18.37
CA PHE A 33 13.90 -1.53 -18.12
C PHE A 33 12.50 -1.82 -17.57
N SER A 34 11.94 -2.96 -17.96
CA SER A 34 10.73 -3.50 -17.35
C SER A 34 11.07 -4.21 -16.03
N VAL A 35 10.27 -3.93 -14.98
CA VAL A 35 10.53 -4.43 -13.62
C VAL A 35 9.27 -5.08 -13.06
N ALA A 36 9.40 -6.25 -12.46
CA ALA A 36 8.42 -6.87 -11.59
C ALA A 36 8.98 -7.03 -10.18
N ILE A 37 8.13 -6.87 -9.16
CA ILE A 37 8.53 -7.07 -7.77
C ILE A 37 7.62 -8.12 -7.14
N GLN A 38 8.21 -9.01 -6.34
CA GLN A 38 7.49 -9.98 -5.51
C GLN A 38 7.87 -9.79 -4.04
N LYS A 39 6.88 -9.92 -3.16
CA LYS A 39 7.04 -10.00 -1.71
C LYS A 39 6.86 -11.43 -1.25
N PHE A 40 7.81 -11.95 -0.50
CA PHE A 40 7.78 -13.28 0.11
C PHE A 40 7.74 -13.14 1.62
N ASP A 41 6.59 -13.45 2.21
CA ASP A 41 6.36 -13.28 3.65
C ASP A 41 6.40 -14.63 4.38
N PRO A 42 7.21 -14.74 5.45
CA PRO A 42 7.42 -16.01 6.12
C PRO A 42 6.30 -16.46 7.07
N TYR A 43 5.24 -15.65 7.27
CA TYR A 43 4.14 -16.05 8.14
C TYR A 43 3.27 -17.17 7.54
N ILE A 44 2.57 -17.92 8.43
CA ILE A 44 1.75 -19.08 8.07
C ILE A 44 0.34 -18.70 7.58
N ASN A 45 -0.08 -17.45 7.68
CA ASN A 45 -1.33 -17.02 7.09
C ASN A 45 -1.29 -17.23 5.57
N VAL A 46 -2.41 -17.69 4.99
CA VAL A 46 -2.51 -17.91 3.53
C VAL A 46 -2.43 -16.58 2.79
N ASP A 47 -3.11 -15.58 3.33
CA ASP A 47 -3.09 -14.18 2.92
C ASP A 47 -3.29 -13.27 4.15
N PRO A 48 -3.07 -11.95 4.05
CA PRO A 48 -3.27 -11.02 5.15
C PRO A 48 -4.72 -10.58 5.36
N GLY A 49 -5.69 -11.04 4.55
CA GLY A 49 -7.08 -10.56 4.57
C GLY A 49 -7.81 -10.71 5.91
N THR A 50 -7.42 -11.69 6.72
CA THR A 50 -7.96 -11.93 8.06
C THR A 50 -7.09 -11.38 9.20
N MET A 51 -5.95 -10.76 8.87
CA MET A 51 -5.05 -10.21 9.88
C MET A 51 -5.57 -8.90 10.47
N SER A 52 -5.24 -8.65 11.72
CA SER A 52 -5.59 -7.39 12.38
C SER A 52 -4.73 -6.24 11.84
N PRO A 53 -5.34 -5.13 11.41
CA PRO A 53 -4.59 -3.93 10.99
C PRO A 53 -3.66 -3.37 12.08
N PHE A 54 -3.94 -3.65 13.36
CA PHE A 54 -3.05 -3.26 14.46
C PHE A 54 -1.72 -4.04 14.51
N GLN A 55 -1.65 -5.21 13.89
CA GLN A 55 -0.45 -6.05 13.88
C GLN A 55 0.33 -5.95 12.56
N HIS A 56 -0.38 -5.87 11.44
CA HIS A 56 0.21 -5.94 10.10
C HIS A 56 0.05 -4.67 9.26
N GLY A 57 -0.65 -3.65 9.79
CA GLY A 57 -0.98 -2.47 9.02
C GLY A 57 -2.12 -2.73 8.02
N GLU A 58 -2.11 -1.96 6.95
CA GLU A 58 -3.13 -2.02 5.89
C GLU A 58 -3.06 -3.32 5.10
N VAL A 59 -4.24 -3.85 4.75
CA VAL A 59 -4.38 -4.90 3.72
C VAL A 59 -4.52 -4.22 2.37
N PHE A 60 -3.51 -4.35 1.51
CA PHE A 60 -3.50 -3.79 0.18
C PHE A 60 -4.16 -4.76 -0.81
N VAL A 61 -5.02 -4.26 -1.70
CA VAL A 61 -5.74 -5.10 -2.68
C VAL A 61 -5.27 -4.79 -4.09
N THR A 62 -4.94 -5.85 -4.85
CA THR A 62 -4.55 -5.76 -6.25
C THR A 62 -5.75 -5.74 -7.20
N ASP A 63 -5.52 -5.46 -8.49
CA ASP A 63 -6.61 -5.43 -9.49
C ASP A 63 -7.30 -6.80 -9.65
N ASP A 64 -6.59 -7.89 -9.49
CA ASP A 64 -7.11 -9.27 -9.57
C ASP A 64 -7.69 -9.79 -8.23
N GLY A 65 -7.85 -8.91 -7.24
CA GLY A 65 -8.53 -9.19 -5.98
C GLY A 65 -7.68 -9.89 -4.92
N ALA A 66 -6.36 -9.97 -5.09
CA ALA A 66 -5.52 -10.49 -4.02
C ALA A 66 -5.42 -9.51 -2.86
N GLU A 67 -5.66 -10.01 -1.64
CA GLU A 67 -5.35 -9.32 -0.40
C GLU A 67 -3.87 -9.54 -0.07
N THR A 68 -3.11 -8.46 0.09
CA THR A 68 -1.65 -8.51 0.16
C THR A 68 -1.10 -7.60 1.27
N ASP A 69 0.18 -7.76 1.56
CA ASP A 69 0.92 -6.89 2.48
C ASP A 69 1.01 -5.45 1.95
N LEU A 70 1.10 -4.48 2.85
CA LEU A 70 1.19 -3.04 2.56
C LEU A 70 2.41 -2.65 1.67
N ASP A 71 3.47 -3.46 1.67
CA ASP A 71 4.65 -3.22 0.85
C ASP A 71 4.33 -3.21 -0.65
N LEU A 72 3.32 -3.96 -1.10
CA LEU A 72 2.90 -3.92 -2.50
C LEU A 72 2.41 -2.53 -2.90
N GLY A 73 1.78 -1.80 -1.98
CA GLY A 73 1.42 -0.40 -2.19
C GLY A 73 2.64 0.48 -2.44
N HIS A 74 3.72 0.29 -1.69
CA HIS A 74 4.97 1.00 -1.94
C HIS A 74 5.55 0.67 -3.32
N TYR A 75 5.57 -0.61 -3.70
CA TYR A 75 6.09 -1.00 -5.02
C TYR A 75 5.29 -0.34 -6.14
N GLU A 76 3.95 -0.43 -6.10
CA GLU A 76 3.09 0.19 -7.12
C GLU A 76 3.28 1.71 -7.20
N ARG A 77 3.43 2.39 -6.05
CA ARG A 77 3.65 3.84 -6.01
C ARG A 77 4.98 4.27 -6.63
N PHE A 78 6.06 3.50 -6.42
CA PHE A 78 7.38 3.86 -6.92
C PHE A 78 7.57 3.54 -8.40
N ILE A 79 7.08 2.39 -8.87
CA ILE A 79 7.32 1.96 -10.26
C ILE A 79 6.14 2.27 -11.21
N ASP A 80 5.07 2.85 -10.70
CA ASP A 80 3.82 3.19 -11.43
C ASP A 80 3.33 2.01 -12.29
N SER A 81 3.17 0.86 -11.66
CA SER A 81 2.66 -0.37 -12.29
C SER A 81 1.75 -1.09 -11.31
N ASN A 82 0.69 -1.74 -11.83
CA ASN A 82 -0.21 -2.53 -11.02
C ASN A 82 0.34 -3.96 -10.89
N PHE A 83 0.28 -4.49 -9.68
CA PHE A 83 0.67 -5.87 -9.38
C PHE A 83 -0.55 -6.81 -9.34
N SER A 84 -0.27 -8.10 -9.17
CA SER A 84 -1.26 -9.18 -9.12
C SER A 84 -0.96 -10.13 -7.95
N GLN A 85 -1.83 -11.11 -7.75
CA GLN A 85 -1.64 -12.19 -6.77
C GLN A 85 -0.27 -12.89 -6.88
N LEU A 86 0.36 -12.91 -8.06
CA LEU A 86 1.69 -13.49 -8.22
C LEU A 86 2.79 -12.67 -7.56
N SER A 87 2.50 -11.43 -7.20
CA SER A 87 3.45 -10.55 -6.51
C SER A 87 3.51 -10.75 -5.00
N SER A 88 2.54 -11.48 -4.41
CA SER A 88 2.50 -11.80 -2.99
C SER A 88 2.58 -13.31 -2.78
N VAL A 89 3.55 -13.77 -1.99
CA VAL A 89 3.77 -15.18 -1.67
C VAL A 89 3.98 -15.33 -0.18
N THR A 90 3.10 -16.06 0.51
CA THR A 90 3.23 -16.35 1.94
C THR A 90 3.69 -17.79 2.17
N SER A 91 4.34 -18.07 3.29
CA SER A 91 4.62 -19.44 3.70
C SER A 91 3.33 -20.27 3.74
N GLY A 92 2.23 -19.70 4.29
CA GLY A 92 0.95 -20.39 4.36
C GLY A 92 0.44 -20.84 3.00
N SER A 93 0.48 -19.98 1.98
CA SER A 93 0.04 -20.31 0.62
C SER A 93 0.90 -21.37 -0.06
N VAL A 94 2.21 -21.36 0.21
CA VAL A 94 3.17 -22.37 -0.30
C VAL A 94 2.90 -23.73 0.35
N TYR A 95 2.84 -23.78 1.69
CA TYR A 95 2.59 -25.03 2.42
C TYR A 95 1.22 -25.61 2.08
N GLN A 96 0.17 -24.79 2.03
CA GLN A 96 -1.17 -25.22 1.63
C GLN A 96 -1.16 -25.85 0.25
N THR A 97 -0.44 -25.25 -0.72
CA THR A 97 -0.32 -25.79 -2.08
C THR A 97 0.34 -27.16 -2.08
N VAL A 98 1.45 -27.33 -1.34
CA VAL A 98 2.18 -28.61 -1.27
C VAL A 98 1.36 -29.66 -0.55
N ILE A 99 0.70 -29.33 0.56
CA ILE A 99 -0.20 -30.24 1.29
C ILE A 99 -1.36 -30.67 0.41
N ASN A 100 -2.00 -29.75 -0.32
CA ASN A 100 -3.08 -30.07 -1.24
C ASN A 100 -2.62 -31.00 -2.38
N LYS A 101 -1.41 -30.83 -2.91
CA LYS A 101 -0.80 -31.74 -3.90
C LYS A 101 -0.58 -33.13 -3.31
N GLU A 102 -0.06 -33.21 -2.07
CA GLU A 102 0.14 -34.48 -1.37
C GLU A 102 -1.19 -35.22 -1.21
N ARG A 103 -2.23 -34.52 -0.71
CA ARG A 103 -3.57 -35.12 -0.51
C ARG A 103 -4.24 -35.60 -1.80
N ARG A 104 -3.93 -34.99 -2.95
CA ARG A 104 -4.39 -35.48 -4.27
C ARG A 104 -3.56 -36.64 -4.83
N GLY A 105 -2.43 -36.99 -4.22
CA GLY A 105 -1.54 -38.04 -4.70
C GLY A 105 -0.54 -37.60 -5.77
N ASP A 106 -0.34 -36.29 -5.97
CA ASP A 106 0.54 -35.76 -7.02
C ASP A 106 2.02 -36.20 -6.83
N TYR A 107 2.40 -36.64 -5.62
CA TYR A 107 3.74 -37.13 -5.30
C TYR A 107 3.89 -38.66 -5.32
N LEU A 108 2.87 -39.39 -5.82
CA LEU A 108 2.89 -40.84 -6.08
C LEU A 108 3.36 -41.67 -4.85
N GLY A 109 2.99 -41.27 -3.63
CA GLY A 109 3.34 -41.94 -2.38
C GLY A 109 4.76 -41.64 -1.85
N GLY A 110 5.48 -40.71 -2.50
CA GLY A 110 6.80 -40.27 -2.01
C GLY A 110 6.71 -39.49 -0.71
N THR A 111 7.74 -39.52 0.11
CA THR A 111 7.84 -38.70 1.32
C THR A 111 8.02 -37.23 0.95
N VAL A 112 7.06 -36.38 1.39
CA VAL A 112 7.08 -34.93 1.13
C VAL A 112 7.88 -34.22 2.23
N GLN A 113 8.87 -33.42 1.85
CA GLN A 113 9.80 -32.74 2.76
C GLN A 113 9.93 -31.27 2.38
N VAL A 114 10.51 -30.44 3.27
CA VAL A 114 10.79 -29.03 2.97
C VAL A 114 11.69 -28.93 1.74
N ILE A 115 12.77 -29.70 1.70
CA ILE A 115 13.62 -29.90 0.53
C ILE A 115 13.32 -31.28 -0.05
N PRO A 116 12.92 -31.41 -1.32
CA PRO A 116 12.82 -30.36 -2.33
C PRO A 116 11.41 -29.75 -2.52
N HIS A 117 10.37 -30.24 -1.84
CA HIS A 117 8.97 -29.97 -2.24
C HIS A 117 8.54 -28.53 -1.97
N ILE A 118 8.79 -28.00 -0.75
CA ILE A 118 8.50 -26.60 -0.41
C ILE A 118 9.42 -25.66 -1.19
N THR A 119 10.73 -25.96 -1.25
CA THR A 119 11.69 -25.12 -2.01
C THR A 119 11.37 -25.06 -3.50
N ASN A 120 10.92 -26.18 -4.10
CA ASN A 120 10.50 -26.21 -5.50
C ASN A 120 9.22 -25.42 -5.73
N GLU A 121 8.24 -25.46 -4.80
CA GLU A 121 7.04 -24.64 -4.92
C GLU A 121 7.40 -23.14 -4.83
N ILE A 122 8.29 -22.73 -3.92
CA ILE A 122 8.79 -21.35 -3.81
C ILE A 122 9.44 -20.93 -5.13
N LYS A 123 10.37 -21.71 -5.67
CA LYS A 123 11.02 -21.44 -6.96
C LYS A 123 10.00 -21.36 -8.10
N SER A 124 8.97 -22.22 -8.08
CA SER A 124 7.90 -22.20 -9.09
C SER A 124 7.13 -20.90 -9.09
N ARG A 125 6.91 -20.24 -7.91
CA ARG A 125 6.25 -18.94 -7.80
C ARG A 125 7.08 -17.83 -8.46
N ILE A 126 8.41 -17.87 -8.33
CA ILE A 126 9.32 -16.94 -9.02
C ILE A 126 9.19 -17.11 -10.54
N VAL A 127 9.27 -18.35 -11.03
CA VAL A 127 9.18 -18.65 -12.46
C VAL A 127 7.79 -18.34 -13.05
N LYS A 128 6.70 -18.55 -12.30
CA LYS A 128 5.34 -18.20 -12.74
C LYS A 128 5.21 -16.69 -12.95
N ALA A 129 5.67 -15.88 -12.01
CA ALA A 129 5.66 -14.42 -12.15
C ALA A 129 6.51 -13.98 -13.35
N GLN A 130 7.71 -14.54 -13.51
CA GLN A 130 8.58 -14.27 -14.66
C GLN A 130 7.89 -14.57 -16.00
N LYS A 131 7.20 -15.72 -16.10
CA LYS A 131 6.51 -16.12 -17.34
C LYS A 131 5.33 -15.20 -17.67
N GLN A 132 4.61 -14.72 -16.66
CA GLN A 132 3.47 -13.83 -16.86
C GLN A 132 3.89 -12.42 -17.21
N PHE A 133 4.81 -11.82 -16.42
CA PHE A 133 5.19 -10.41 -16.56
C PHE A 133 6.32 -10.19 -17.58
N LYS A 134 7.14 -11.23 -17.83
CA LYS A 134 8.31 -11.19 -18.72
C LYS A 134 9.19 -9.95 -18.51
N PRO A 135 9.56 -9.64 -17.27
CA PRO A 135 10.33 -8.44 -16.98
C PRO A 135 11.80 -8.61 -17.37
N ASP A 136 12.49 -7.49 -17.59
CA ASP A 136 13.96 -7.48 -17.69
C ASP A 136 14.57 -7.80 -16.32
N PHE A 137 14.03 -7.20 -15.25
CA PHE A 137 14.44 -7.43 -13.86
C PHE A 137 13.27 -7.87 -12.99
N GLN A 138 13.47 -8.96 -12.25
CA GLN A 138 12.54 -9.43 -11.22
C GLN A 138 13.19 -9.27 -9.86
N ILE A 139 12.61 -8.41 -9.02
CA ILE A 139 13.05 -8.16 -7.65
C ILE A 139 12.20 -9.02 -6.73
N ILE A 140 12.84 -9.79 -5.84
CA ILE A 140 12.17 -10.64 -4.86
C ILE A 140 12.62 -10.22 -3.47
N GLU A 141 11.71 -9.58 -2.72
CA GLU A 141 11.95 -9.23 -1.33
C GLU A 141 11.56 -10.36 -0.40
N ILE A 142 12.49 -10.76 0.47
CA ILE A 142 12.23 -11.74 1.52
C ILE A 142 11.89 -11.02 2.82
N GLY A 143 10.67 -11.24 3.30
CA GLY A 143 10.18 -10.75 4.59
C GLY A 143 10.94 -11.37 5.77
N GLY A 144 10.77 -10.79 6.95
CA GLY A 144 11.45 -11.22 8.17
C GLY A 144 12.93 -10.83 8.24
N THR A 145 13.63 -11.45 9.17
CA THR A 145 15.04 -11.18 9.49
C THR A 145 15.85 -12.45 9.26
N ILE A 146 17.05 -12.32 8.71
CA ILE A 146 17.94 -13.47 8.54
C ILE A 146 18.24 -14.09 9.91
N GLY A 147 18.06 -15.40 10.02
CA GLY A 147 18.18 -16.16 11.28
C GLY A 147 16.83 -16.59 11.86
N ASP A 148 15.72 -15.99 11.43
CA ASP A 148 14.38 -16.42 11.83
C ASP A 148 14.05 -17.79 11.21
N ILE A 149 13.48 -18.68 12.01
CA ILE A 149 13.16 -20.06 11.61
C ILE A 149 12.18 -20.06 10.43
N GLU A 150 11.20 -19.19 10.46
CA GLU A 150 10.13 -19.09 9.48
C GLU A 150 10.65 -18.75 8.08
N GLY A 151 11.74 -17.99 7.99
CA GLY A 151 12.36 -17.56 6.74
C GLY A 151 13.24 -18.61 6.06
N LEU A 152 13.66 -19.66 6.77
CA LEU A 152 14.66 -20.61 6.27
C LEU A 152 14.26 -21.30 4.94
N PRO A 153 13.01 -21.73 4.71
CA PRO A 153 12.63 -22.33 3.43
C PRO A 153 12.80 -21.36 2.24
N PHE A 154 12.54 -20.07 2.44
CA PHE A 154 12.76 -19.05 1.41
C PHE A 154 14.27 -18.86 1.16
N ILE A 155 15.08 -18.74 2.20
CA ILE A 155 16.54 -18.60 2.08
C ILE A 155 17.14 -19.77 1.34
N GLU A 156 16.74 -21.00 1.66
CA GLU A 156 17.20 -22.21 0.96
C GLU A 156 16.74 -22.23 -0.51
N ALA A 157 15.50 -21.84 -0.78
CA ALA A 157 14.98 -21.78 -2.15
C ALA A 157 15.74 -20.77 -3.02
N ILE A 158 16.05 -19.56 -2.51
CA ILE A 158 16.82 -18.57 -3.28
C ILE A 158 18.29 -19.00 -3.43
N ARG A 159 18.88 -19.69 -2.46
CA ARG A 159 20.22 -20.27 -2.62
C ARG A 159 20.26 -21.25 -3.79
N GLN A 160 19.30 -22.17 -3.85
CA GLN A 160 19.14 -23.10 -4.98
C GLN A 160 18.90 -22.35 -6.29
N PHE A 161 17.97 -21.38 -6.29
CA PHE A 161 17.61 -20.62 -7.48
C PHE A 161 18.80 -19.83 -8.05
N LYS A 162 19.63 -19.20 -7.19
CA LYS A 162 20.84 -18.49 -7.65
C LYS A 162 21.81 -19.44 -8.36
N THR A 163 21.98 -20.66 -7.84
CA THR A 163 22.83 -21.69 -8.46
C THR A 163 22.27 -22.12 -9.82
N GLU A 164 20.95 -22.35 -9.91
CA GLU A 164 20.26 -22.74 -11.14
C GLU A 164 20.26 -21.63 -12.20
N ALA A 165 20.11 -20.35 -11.78
CA ALA A 165 20.15 -19.21 -12.69
C ALA A 165 21.54 -18.95 -13.30
N GLY A 166 22.58 -19.34 -12.60
CA GLY A 166 23.95 -19.15 -13.02
C GLY A 166 24.52 -17.75 -12.76
N ILE A 167 25.84 -17.63 -12.89
CA ILE A 167 26.58 -16.39 -12.62
C ILE A 167 26.11 -15.28 -13.55
N GLY A 168 25.93 -14.06 -13.00
CA GLY A 168 25.52 -12.87 -13.74
C GLY A 168 24.01 -12.81 -14.07
N ASN A 169 23.20 -13.78 -13.58
CA ASN A 169 21.76 -13.76 -13.78
C ASN A 169 20.96 -13.57 -12.49
N ALA A 170 21.59 -13.75 -11.32
CA ALA A 170 20.94 -13.57 -10.02
C ALA A 170 21.93 -13.00 -9.00
N ILE A 171 21.52 -11.98 -8.25
CA ILE A 171 22.29 -11.37 -7.16
C ILE A 171 21.45 -11.31 -5.88
N ASN A 172 22.12 -11.21 -4.73
CA ASN A 172 21.51 -10.94 -3.43
C ASN A 172 21.98 -9.59 -2.89
N ILE A 173 21.04 -8.72 -2.58
CA ILE A 173 21.23 -7.47 -1.85
C ILE A 173 20.85 -7.74 -0.40
N HIS A 174 21.74 -7.45 0.53
CA HIS A 174 21.47 -7.62 1.95
C HIS A 174 21.35 -6.28 2.66
N CYS A 175 20.19 -6.04 3.25
CA CYS A 175 19.91 -4.82 4.00
C CYS A 175 20.28 -5.02 5.46
N THR A 176 21.03 -4.08 6.04
CA THR A 176 21.48 -4.13 7.43
C THR A 176 21.32 -2.78 8.12
N LEU A 177 21.47 -2.76 9.45
CA LEU A 177 21.48 -1.55 10.26
C LEU A 177 22.89 -1.26 10.76
N LEU A 178 23.33 0.00 10.60
CA LEU A 178 24.49 0.56 11.28
C LEU A 178 24.01 1.51 12.38
N PRO A 179 23.86 1.03 13.63
CA PRO A 179 23.43 1.90 14.70
C PRO A 179 24.52 2.92 15.05
N TYR A 180 24.10 4.17 15.24
CA TYR A 180 24.92 5.22 15.81
C TYR A 180 24.74 5.23 17.32
N LEU A 181 25.82 5.02 18.07
CA LEU A 181 25.81 5.07 19.52
C LEU A 181 26.19 6.48 19.99
N GLN A 182 25.22 7.21 20.53
CA GLN A 182 25.44 8.58 21.02
C GLN A 182 26.52 8.65 22.11
N THR A 183 26.60 7.63 22.97
CA THR A 183 27.57 7.55 24.06
C THR A 183 29.03 7.47 23.61
N SER A 184 29.31 6.80 22.49
CA SER A 184 30.65 6.67 21.92
C SER A 184 30.88 7.55 20.69
N GLY A 185 29.86 8.22 20.18
CA GLY A 185 29.95 9.10 19.01
C GLY A 185 30.30 8.40 17.70
N GLU A 186 30.02 7.10 17.57
CA GLU A 186 30.45 6.30 16.42
C GLU A 186 29.38 5.35 15.89
N LEU A 187 29.50 5.00 14.59
CA LEU A 187 28.72 3.95 13.93
C LEU A 187 29.31 2.57 14.28
N LYS A 188 28.44 1.62 14.58
CA LYS A 188 28.83 0.24 14.91
C LYS A 188 28.60 -0.68 13.70
N THR A 189 29.67 -1.22 13.16
CA THR A 189 29.65 -2.15 12.01
C THR A 189 29.43 -3.61 12.40
N LYS A 190 29.62 -3.98 13.67
CA LYS A 190 29.50 -5.37 14.15
C LYS A 190 28.13 -6.01 13.88
N PRO A 191 26.98 -5.36 14.11
CA PRO A 191 25.67 -5.96 13.80
C PRO A 191 25.54 -6.38 12.34
N SER A 192 25.99 -5.53 11.41
CA SER A 192 25.98 -5.83 9.97
C SER A 192 26.93 -7.00 9.62
N GLN A 193 28.14 -7.02 10.19
CA GLN A 193 29.09 -8.13 10.00
C GLN A 193 28.49 -9.45 10.50
N HIS A 194 27.83 -9.45 11.65
CA HIS A 194 27.15 -10.62 12.21
C HIS A 194 26.00 -11.08 11.31
N SER A 195 25.16 -10.18 10.87
CA SER A 195 24.04 -10.48 9.97
C SER A 195 24.51 -11.16 8.67
N VAL A 196 25.57 -10.64 8.05
CA VAL A 196 26.18 -11.25 6.85
C VAL A 196 26.80 -12.62 7.18
N SER A 197 27.40 -12.79 8.37
CA SER A 197 27.93 -14.08 8.80
C SER A 197 26.82 -15.15 8.91
N VAL A 198 25.65 -14.78 9.46
CA VAL A 198 24.48 -15.66 9.53
C VAL A 198 23.98 -16.00 8.13
N LEU A 199 23.85 -15.02 7.24
CA LEU A 199 23.43 -15.25 5.85
C LEU A 199 24.37 -16.26 5.15
N ARG A 200 25.68 -16.10 5.33
CA ARG A 200 26.69 -17.01 4.78
C ARG A 200 26.58 -18.43 5.35
N SER A 201 26.23 -18.59 6.62
CA SER A 201 26.04 -19.91 7.22
C SER A 201 24.93 -20.71 6.53
N TYR A 202 23.98 -20.02 5.87
CA TYR A 202 22.96 -20.62 5.01
C TYR A 202 23.39 -20.77 3.54
N GLY A 203 24.66 -20.48 3.22
CA GLY A 203 25.20 -20.65 1.87
C GLY A 203 24.89 -19.50 0.91
N LEU A 204 24.47 -18.35 1.41
CA LEU A 204 24.24 -17.15 0.60
C LEU A 204 25.29 -16.08 0.90
N GLN A 205 26.02 -15.65 -0.13
CA GLN A 205 26.89 -14.48 -0.11
C GLN A 205 26.11 -13.30 -0.70
N PRO A 206 26.02 -12.14 -0.02
CA PRO A 206 25.48 -10.94 -0.65
C PRO A 206 26.50 -10.35 -1.62
N GLU A 207 26.04 -9.87 -2.76
CA GLU A 207 26.86 -9.12 -3.72
C GLU A 207 26.85 -7.61 -3.37
N ILE A 208 25.76 -7.13 -2.76
CA ILE A 208 25.59 -5.73 -2.35
C ILE A 208 25.13 -5.69 -0.90
N LEU A 209 25.69 -4.76 -0.14
CA LEU A 209 25.28 -4.46 1.22
C LEU A 209 24.64 -3.07 1.25
N VAL A 210 23.37 -2.97 1.60
CA VAL A 210 22.67 -1.70 1.82
C VAL A 210 22.59 -1.46 3.33
N CYS A 211 23.21 -0.38 3.78
CA CYS A 211 23.37 -0.07 5.19
C CYS A 211 22.45 1.09 5.59
N ARG A 212 21.34 0.78 6.29
CA ARG A 212 20.51 1.81 6.91
C ARG A 212 21.25 2.45 8.08
N THR A 213 21.21 3.77 8.15
CA THR A 213 21.92 4.56 9.16
C THR A 213 21.28 5.94 9.35
N SER A 214 21.42 6.51 10.54
CA SER A 214 21.01 7.89 10.83
C SER A 214 22.11 8.94 10.52
N LYS A 215 23.34 8.50 10.23
CA LYS A 215 24.52 9.36 9.96
C LYS A 215 25.25 8.88 8.72
N ALA A 216 25.97 9.78 8.06
CA ALA A 216 26.84 9.43 6.94
C ALA A 216 27.89 8.38 7.37
N ILE A 217 28.12 7.39 6.52
CA ILE A 217 29.11 6.33 6.78
C ILE A 217 30.49 6.81 6.34
N PRO A 218 31.46 6.96 7.26
CA PRO A 218 32.81 7.33 6.88
C PRO A 218 33.44 6.29 5.94
N LYS A 219 34.39 6.74 5.12
CA LYS A 219 35.09 5.87 4.17
C LYS A 219 35.75 4.66 4.83
N THR A 220 36.33 4.86 6.01
CA THR A 220 36.98 3.81 6.80
C THR A 220 36.02 2.69 7.20
N GLU A 221 34.79 3.05 7.60
CA GLU A 221 33.74 2.09 7.96
C GLU A 221 33.19 1.37 6.72
N LYS A 222 33.05 2.07 5.56
CA LYS A 222 32.70 1.43 4.29
C LYS A 222 33.75 0.39 3.88
N GLU A 223 35.04 0.74 3.97
CA GLU A 223 36.13 -0.20 3.66
C GLU A 223 36.18 -1.39 4.62
N LYS A 224 35.93 -1.15 5.90
CA LYS A 224 35.82 -2.20 6.92
C LYS A 224 34.64 -3.15 6.62
N LEU A 225 33.47 -2.61 6.29
CA LEU A 225 32.31 -3.42 5.91
C LEU A 225 32.61 -4.24 4.65
N ALA A 226 33.19 -3.63 3.62
CA ALA A 226 33.57 -4.29 2.39
C ALA A 226 34.49 -5.50 2.67
N LEU A 227 35.50 -5.32 3.50
CA LEU A 227 36.43 -6.39 3.88
C LEU A 227 35.75 -7.52 4.66
N PHE A 228 35.05 -7.19 5.75
CA PHE A 228 34.45 -8.21 6.63
C PHE A 228 33.24 -8.91 6.01
N CYS A 229 32.51 -8.22 5.16
CA CYS A 229 31.35 -8.77 4.46
C CYS A 229 31.70 -9.37 3.09
N SER A 230 32.97 -9.27 2.65
CA SER A 230 33.46 -9.75 1.35
C SER A 230 32.61 -9.25 0.18
N VAL A 231 32.31 -7.96 0.18
CA VAL A 231 31.65 -7.25 -0.92
C VAL A 231 32.63 -6.23 -1.51
N ALA A 232 32.40 -5.84 -2.75
CA ALA A 232 33.21 -4.78 -3.37
C ALA A 232 32.99 -3.44 -2.63
N LYS A 233 33.97 -2.54 -2.64
CA LYS A 233 33.89 -1.26 -1.92
C LYS A 233 32.75 -0.38 -2.45
N ASP A 234 32.52 -0.39 -3.76
CA ASP A 234 31.44 0.29 -4.47
C ASP A 234 30.06 -0.36 -4.24
N ALA A 235 30.03 -1.60 -3.73
CA ALA A 235 28.81 -2.33 -3.39
C ALA A 235 28.37 -2.15 -1.90
N VAL A 236 29.04 -1.29 -1.12
CA VAL A 236 28.60 -0.87 0.20
C VAL A 236 27.83 0.45 0.06
N ILE A 237 26.51 0.33 0.00
CA ILE A 237 25.57 1.43 -0.26
C ILE A 237 25.02 1.96 1.07
N GLU A 238 25.06 3.27 1.23
CA GLU A 238 24.49 3.97 2.37
C GLU A 238 23.00 4.28 2.11
N CYS A 239 22.12 3.96 3.04
CA CYS A 239 20.72 4.35 3.03
C CYS A 239 20.41 5.12 4.32
N ARG A 240 20.48 6.45 4.25
CA ARG A 240 20.18 7.32 5.40
C ARG A 240 18.68 7.48 5.61
N ASP A 241 18.30 7.75 6.86
CA ASP A 241 16.94 8.18 7.17
C ASP A 241 16.66 9.51 6.48
N MET A 242 15.61 9.55 5.66
CA MET A 242 15.18 10.71 4.86
C MET A 242 13.89 11.31 5.41
N LYS A 243 13.59 12.57 5.08
CA LYS A 243 12.32 13.23 5.45
C LYS A 243 11.14 12.63 4.70
N SER A 244 11.35 12.20 3.47
CA SER A 244 10.38 11.52 2.64
C SER A 244 10.98 10.25 2.03
N ILE A 245 10.17 9.18 1.95
CA ILE A 245 10.57 7.94 1.27
C ILE A 245 10.87 8.19 -0.22
N TYR A 246 10.29 9.22 -0.82
CA TYR A 246 10.50 9.59 -2.23
C TYR A 246 11.87 10.22 -2.51
N GLU A 247 12.63 10.62 -1.48
CA GLU A 247 14.02 11.07 -1.63
C GLU A 247 14.99 9.89 -1.80
N VAL A 248 14.61 8.68 -1.30
CA VAL A 248 15.49 7.51 -1.27
C VAL A 248 16.02 7.12 -2.66
N PRO A 249 15.23 7.07 -3.75
CA PRO A 249 15.76 6.76 -5.08
C PRO A 249 16.89 7.69 -5.50
N LEU A 250 16.76 9.00 -5.28
CA LEU A 250 17.79 9.98 -5.66
C LEU A 250 19.06 9.80 -4.84
N ALA A 251 18.95 9.58 -3.53
CA ALA A 251 20.09 9.33 -2.65
C ALA A 251 20.84 8.02 -2.97
N LEU A 252 20.14 7.00 -3.47
CA LEU A 252 20.74 5.76 -3.95
C LEU A 252 21.40 5.94 -5.34
N GLU A 253 20.79 6.75 -6.21
CA GLU A 253 21.35 7.07 -7.53
C GLU A 253 22.68 7.84 -7.42
N GLU A 254 22.79 8.80 -6.49
CA GLU A 254 24.02 9.52 -6.21
C GLU A 254 25.20 8.60 -5.86
N GLN A 255 24.93 7.38 -5.40
CA GLN A 255 25.92 6.35 -5.09
C GLN A 255 26.10 5.33 -6.21
N ASN A 256 25.50 5.55 -7.40
CA ASN A 256 25.53 4.65 -8.56
C ASN A 256 24.96 3.25 -8.23
N PHE A 257 23.96 3.17 -7.32
CA PHE A 257 23.45 1.89 -6.85
C PHE A 257 22.90 1.01 -7.99
N ALA A 258 22.12 1.60 -8.90
CA ALA A 258 21.59 0.87 -10.05
C ALA A 258 22.71 0.41 -11.01
N ASP A 259 23.75 1.21 -11.21
CA ASP A 259 24.87 0.86 -12.09
C ASP A 259 25.71 -0.30 -11.51
N VAL A 260 25.90 -0.34 -10.18
CA VAL A 260 26.49 -1.49 -9.50
C VAL A 260 25.66 -2.76 -9.73
N VAL A 261 24.33 -2.67 -9.64
CA VAL A 261 23.41 -3.79 -9.93
C VAL A 261 23.54 -4.25 -11.38
N LEU A 262 23.51 -3.32 -12.35
CA LEU A 262 23.62 -3.62 -13.78
C LEU A 262 24.97 -4.30 -14.11
N LYS A 263 26.06 -3.80 -13.55
CA LYS A 263 27.41 -4.38 -13.69
C LYS A 263 27.47 -5.81 -13.17
N LEU A 264 26.95 -6.07 -11.97
CA LEU A 264 26.92 -7.41 -11.37
C LEU A 264 26.06 -8.40 -12.16
N LEU A 265 24.97 -7.93 -12.75
CA LEU A 265 24.07 -8.71 -13.60
C LEU A 265 24.49 -8.72 -15.09
N GLN A 266 25.67 -8.20 -15.41
CA GLN A 266 26.22 -8.18 -16.77
C GLN A 266 25.23 -7.58 -17.79
N THR A 267 24.58 -6.50 -17.40
CA THR A 267 23.60 -5.77 -18.22
C THR A 267 24.22 -4.43 -18.64
N GLN A 268 23.93 -4.00 -19.86
CA GLN A 268 24.45 -2.72 -20.37
C GLN A 268 23.91 -1.54 -19.55
N GLU A 269 24.78 -0.65 -19.14
CA GLU A 269 24.44 0.58 -18.46
C GLU A 269 23.63 1.51 -19.37
N GLN A 270 22.59 2.14 -18.79
CA GLN A 270 21.75 3.14 -19.45
C GLN A 270 21.56 4.31 -18.51
N LYS A 271 21.55 5.53 -19.04
CA LYS A 271 21.33 6.74 -18.24
C LYS A 271 19.86 6.80 -17.79
N PRO A 272 19.60 7.11 -16.53
CA PRO A 272 18.22 7.24 -16.05
C PRO A 272 17.60 8.58 -16.46
N ASP A 273 16.32 8.58 -16.77
CA ASP A 273 15.50 9.79 -16.79
C ASP A 273 14.73 9.90 -15.46
N LEU A 274 15.22 10.73 -14.57
CA LEU A 274 14.62 11.04 -13.27
C LEU A 274 14.01 12.44 -13.22
N THR A 275 13.84 13.11 -14.35
CA THR A 275 13.41 14.51 -14.41
C THR A 275 12.09 14.76 -13.67
N ALA A 276 11.08 13.91 -13.88
CA ALA A 276 9.79 14.03 -13.20
C ALA A 276 9.91 13.74 -11.69
N TRP A 277 10.72 12.75 -11.31
CA TRP A 277 10.92 12.40 -9.91
C TRP A 277 11.68 13.47 -9.13
N ILE A 278 12.68 14.11 -9.76
CA ILE A 278 13.41 15.25 -9.16
C ILE A 278 12.43 16.41 -8.90
N LYS A 279 11.54 16.74 -9.86
CA LYS A 279 10.51 17.76 -9.68
C LYS A 279 9.53 17.40 -8.55
N LEU A 280 9.17 16.13 -8.43
CA LEU A 280 8.33 15.66 -7.33
C LEU A 280 9.01 15.90 -5.97
N VAL A 281 10.27 15.49 -5.84
CA VAL A 281 11.03 15.66 -4.58
C VAL A 281 11.25 17.14 -4.27
N ASP A 282 11.44 17.99 -5.27
CA ASP A 282 11.52 19.44 -5.08
C ASP A 282 10.22 20.02 -4.50
N ARG A 283 9.04 19.65 -5.03
CA ARG A 283 7.74 20.05 -4.50
C ARG A 283 7.51 19.57 -3.06
N ILE A 284 7.96 18.34 -2.74
CA ILE A 284 7.88 17.78 -1.38
C ILE A 284 8.69 18.63 -0.39
N ASN A 285 9.87 19.08 -0.81
CA ASN A 285 10.81 19.80 0.05
C ASN A 285 10.52 21.31 0.15
N HIS A 286 9.81 21.88 -0.83
CA HIS A 286 9.53 23.31 -0.92
C HIS A 286 8.02 23.59 -1.09
N PRO A 287 7.16 23.16 -0.15
CA PRO A 287 5.73 23.45 -0.21
C PRO A 287 5.49 24.95 -0.01
N LYS A 288 4.53 25.50 -0.77
CA LYS A 288 4.16 26.92 -0.70
C LYS A 288 3.25 27.26 0.48
N SER A 289 2.49 26.28 0.95
CA SER A 289 1.55 26.47 2.06
C SER A 289 1.30 25.15 2.82
N VAL A 290 0.51 25.21 3.89
CA VAL A 290 0.16 24.07 4.72
C VAL A 290 -1.35 23.99 4.88
N ILE A 291 -1.89 22.77 4.71
CA ILE A 291 -3.31 22.47 4.96
C ILE A 291 -3.43 21.30 5.93
N LYS A 292 -4.53 21.26 6.69
CA LYS A 292 -4.77 20.25 7.70
C LYS A 292 -5.94 19.34 7.31
N ILE A 293 -5.65 18.07 7.03
CA ILE A 293 -6.64 17.08 6.65
C ILE A 293 -6.87 16.09 7.80
N ALA A 294 -8.12 15.96 8.24
CA ALA A 294 -8.48 14.97 9.25
C ALA A 294 -8.71 13.60 8.62
N ILE A 295 -8.24 12.55 9.32
CA ILE A 295 -8.64 11.16 9.08
C ILE A 295 -9.45 10.72 10.30
N ALA A 296 -10.78 10.63 10.13
CA ALA A 296 -11.70 10.23 11.19
C ALA A 296 -11.96 8.72 11.13
N GLY A 297 -11.21 7.95 11.89
CA GLY A 297 -11.21 6.50 11.87
C GLY A 297 -11.11 5.86 13.25
N LYS A 298 -11.05 4.53 13.28
CA LYS A 298 -10.93 3.75 14.52
C LYS A 298 -9.54 3.14 14.77
N TYR A 299 -8.65 3.18 13.77
CA TYR A 299 -7.28 2.65 13.85
C TYR A 299 -6.23 3.76 13.96
N THR A 300 -6.59 4.90 14.55
CA THR A 300 -5.77 6.12 14.59
C THR A 300 -4.50 6.02 15.42
N LYS A 301 -4.35 4.95 16.22
CA LYS A 301 -3.13 4.69 17.02
C LYS A 301 -1.99 4.05 16.21
N LEU A 302 -2.27 3.51 15.02
CA LEU A 302 -1.29 2.91 14.13
C LEU A 302 -1.43 3.54 12.74
N SER A 303 -0.49 4.39 12.38
CA SER A 303 -0.47 5.10 11.08
C SER A 303 -0.50 4.14 9.88
N ASP A 304 0.15 2.98 10.00
CA ASP A 304 0.28 1.99 8.93
C ASP A 304 -1.06 1.33 8.56
N ALA A 305 -2.09 1.41 9.45
CA ALA A 305 -3.44 0.93 9.14
C ALA A 305 -4.14 1.75 8.04
N TYR A 306 -3.69 2.97 7.76
CA TYR A 306 -4.22 3.88 6.76
C TYR A 306 -3.12 4.45 5.85
N ILE A 307 -2.03 3.70 5.65
CA ILE A 307 -0.85 4.22 4.95
C ILE A 307 -1.18 4.66 3.52
N SER A 308 -1.99 3.90 2.76
CA SER A 308 -2.37 4.31 1.40
C SER A 308 -3.27 5.55 1.38
N VAL A 309 -4.13 5.74 2.37
CA VAL A 309 -4.93 6.98 2.52
C VAL A 309 -4.00 8.17 2.78
N VAL A 310 -3.08 8.03 3.73
CA VAL A 310 -2.09 9.08 4.06
C VAL A 310 -1.23 9.43 2.86
N GLU A 311 -0.71 8.44 2.15
CA GLU A 311 0.10 8.67 0.96
C GLU A 311 -0.73 9.33 -0.16
N SER A 312 -2.01 8.93 -0.34
CA SER A 312 -2.89 9.55 -1.34
C SER A 312 -3.19 11.03 -1.05
N ILE A 313 -3.37 11.39 0.23
CA ILE A 313 -3.49 12.80 0.65
C ILE A 313 -2.20 13.56 0.31
N LYS A 314 -1.05 13.00 0.63
CA LYS A 314 0.25 13.61 0.31
C LYS A 314 0.47 13.75 -1.19
N HIS A 315 0.15 12.72 -1.99
CA HIS A 315 0.27 12.78 -3.45
C HIS A 315 -0.54 13.94 -4.04
N ALA A 316 -1.79 14.10 -3.59
CA ALA A 316 -2.61 15.22 -4.01
C ALA A 316 -2.02 16.57 -3.56
N GLY A 317 -1.54 16.65 -2.31
CA GLY A 317 -0.85 17.85 -1.81
C GLY A 317 0.40 18.21 -2.61
N TYR A 318 1.21 17.21 -3.01
CA TYR A 318 2.40 17.45 -3.83
C TYR A 318 2.08 18.04 -5.21
N SER A 319 0.94 17.66 -5.81
CA SER A 319 0.54 18.23 -7.08
C SER A 319 0.16 19.71 -6.99
N ASP A 320 -0.34 20.14 -5.82
CA ASP A 320 -0.71 21.53 -5.53
C ASP A 320 0.37 22.32 -4.79
N GLU A 321 1.54 21.71 -4.61
CA GLU A 321 2.68 22.30 -3.88
C GLU A 321 2.32 22.70 -2.44
N VAL A 322 1.36 21.99 -1.82
CA VAL A 322 0.97 22.19 -0.42
C VAL A 322 1.42 21.02 0.46
N LYS A 323 1.90 21.36 1.64
CA LYS A 323 2.16 20.37 2.68
C LYS A 323 0.85 19.99 3.36
N THR A 324 0.55 18.70 3.39
CA THR A 324 -0.62 18.16 4.09
C THR A 324 -0.22 17.70 5.50
N GLU A 325 -0.83 18.28 6.52
CA GLU A 325 -0.71 17.82 7.90
C GLU A 325 -1.91 16.94 8.24
N ILE A 326 -1.63 15.73 8.73
CA ILE A 326 -2.68 14.76 9.07
C ILE A 326 -3.11 14.95 10.52
N LYS A 327 -4.40 15.24 10.72
CA LYS A 327 -5.02 15.23 12.04
C LYS A 327 -5.76 13.92 12.24
N TRP A 328 -5.27 13.11 13.17
CA TRP A 328 -5.93 11.86 13.54
C TRP A 328 -7.11 12.13 14.48
N ILE A 329 -8.31 11.73 14.09
CA ILE A 329 -9.53 11.83 14.91
C ILE A 329 -10.03 10.42 15.18
N ASN A 330 -10.01 10.02 16.46
CA ASN A 330 -10.64 8.78 16.88
C ASN A 330 -12.16 8.95 16.83
N SER A 331 -12.84 8.22 15.96
CA SER A 331 -14.28 8.33 15.79
C SER A 331 -15.09 8.01 17.06
N GLU A 332 -14.55 7.24 18.00
CA GLU A 332 -15.21 6.98 19.28
C GLU A 332 -15.34 8.24 20.16
N GLU A 333 -14.41 9.19 20.03
CA GLU A 333 -14.47 10.48 20.76
C GLU A 333 -15.51 11.43 20.14
N CYS A 334 -15.89 11.21 18.88
CA CYS A 334 -16.88 12.01 18.17
C CYS A 334 -18.33 11.54 18.39
N ILE A 335 -18.58 10.55 19.24
CA ILE A 335 -19.94 10.17 19.67
C ILE A 335 -20.59 11.34 20.41
N ASP A 336 -19.82 12.08 21.20
CA ASP A 336 -20.24 13.37 21.74
C ASP A 336 -20.15 14.45 20.66
N GLU A 337 -21.27 15.05 20.26
CA GLU A 337 -21.33 16.07 19.23
C GLU A 337 -20.53 17.34 19.59
N ALA A 338 -20.49 17.73 20.87
CA ALA A 338 -19.72 18.89 21.31
C ALA A 338 -18.22 18.63 21.17
N LYS A 339 -17.77 17.44 21.53
CA LYS A 339 -16.37 17.01 21.35
C LYS A 339 -16.01 16.86 19.86
N CYS A 340 -16.94 16.35 19.07
CA CYS A 340 -16.76 16.27 17.61
C CYS A 340 -16.53 17.66 17.02
N LYS A 341 -17.37 18.64 17.39
CA LYS A 341 -17.24 20.04 16.95
C LYS A 341 -15.89 20.65 17.35
N GLU A 342 -15.43 20.42 18.59
CA GLU A 342 -14.11 20.85 19.05
C GLU A 342 -12.98 20.24 18.21
N LEU A 343 -13.05 18.93 17.97
CA LEU A 343 -12.04 18.21 17.19
C LEU A 343 -12.00 18.62 15.72
N MET A 344 -13.14 19.01 15.15
CA MET A 344 -13.27 19.42 13.75
C MET A 344 -13.01 20.91 13.49
N ALA A 345 -12.91 21.74 14.53
CA ALA A 345 -12.90 23.21 14.39
C ALA A 345 -11.68 23.78 13.61
N ASP A 346 -10.54 23.11 13.60
CA ASP A 346 -9.31 23.53 12.94
C ASP A 346 -8.93 22.65 11.72
N VAL A 347 -9.91 21.96 11.15
CA VAL A 347 -9.74 21.03 10.03
C VAL A 347 -10.14 21.69 8.73
N ASP A 348 -9.27 21.62 7.72
CA ASP A 348 -9.52 22.19 6.40
C ASP A 348 -10.28 21.22 5.46
N GLY A 349 -10.10 19.91 5.68
CA GLY A 349 -10.81 18.86 4.96
C GLY A 349 -10.81 17.55 5.76
N VAL A 350 -11.75 16.66 5.49
CA VAL A 350 -11.87 15.41 6.26
C VAL A 350 -12.09 14.18 5.39
N ILE A 351 -11.45 13.08 5.76
CA ILE A 351 -11.65 11.76 5.18
C ILE A 351 -12.21 10.82 6.25
N VAL A 352 -13.30 10.13 5.91
CA VAL A 352 -13.78 8.99 6.69
C VAL A 352 -13.41 7.72 5.93
N PRO A 353 -12.37 6.98 6.40
CA PRO A 353 -11.83 5.83 5.69
C PRO A 353 -12.68 4.58 5.88
N GLY A 354 -12.34 3.53 5.12
CA GLY A 354 -12.86 2.18 5.24
C GLY A 354 -12.67 1.55 6.62
N GLY A 355 -13.31 0.42 6.83
CA GLY A 355 -13.26 -0.36 8.07
C GLY A 355 -14.43 -1.33 8.14
N PHE A 356 -14.51 -2.12 9.22
CA PHE A 356 -15.55 -3.12 9.46
C PHE A 356 -16.08 -3.03 10.89
N GLY A 357 -17.36 -3.42 11.08
CA GLY A 357 -18.02 -3.56 12.38
C GLY A 357 -18.43 -2.25 13.05
N ILE A 358 -19.25 -2.37 14.06
CA ILE A 358 -20.03 -1.30 14.69
C ILE A 358 -19.24 -0.23 15.46
N ARG A 359 -18.01 -0.52 15.88
CA ARG A 359 -17.23 0.37 16.75
C ARG A 359 -16.97 1.72 16.08
N GLY A 360 -17.35 2.83 16.75
CA GLY A 360 -17.10 4.21 16.32
C GLY A 360 -18.00 4.71 15.17
N ILE A 361 -19.07 3.99 14.81
CA ILE A 361 -19.97 4.37 13.70
C ILE A 361 -20.68 5.69 13.98
N GLU A 362 -21.36 5.84 15.14
CA GLU A 362 -22.09 7.07 15.45
C GLU A 362 -21.16 8.31 15.45
N GLY A 363 -19.92 8.15 15.92
CA GLY A 363 -18.94 9.23 15.82
C GLY A 363 -18.54 9.56 14.39
N LYS A 364 -18.44 8.58 13.48
CA LYS A 364 -18.25 8.84 12.04
C LYS A 364 -19.45 9.60 11.47
N LEU A 365 -20.68 9.23 11.83
CA LEU A 365 -21.89 9.94 11.39
C LEU A 365 -21.87 11.40 11.86
N ASN A 366 -21.45 11.68 13.10
CA ASN A 366 -21.33 13.04 13.61
C ASN A 366 -20.25 13.85 12.88
N VAL A 367 -19.11 13.25 12.54
CA VAL A 367 -18.07 13.90 11.70
C VAL A 367 -18.62 14.24 10.32
N ILE A 368 -19.34 13.32 9.69
CA ILE A 368 -19.94 13.50 8.37
C ILE A 368 -21.02 14.60 8.40
N LYS A 369 -21.90 14.56 9.42
CA LYS A 369 -22.90 15.62 9.68
C LYS A 369 -22.23 16.98 9.81
N TYR A 370 -21.19 17.09 10.64
CA TYR A 370 -20.43 18.33 10.79
C TYR A 370 -19.86 18.84 9.47
N ALA A 371 -19.22 17.95 8.70
CA ALA A 371 -18.64 18.32 7.40
C ALA A 371 -19.71 18.82 6.43
N ARG A 372 -20.84 18.13 6.34
CA ARG A 372 -21.97 18.51 5.49
C ARG A 372 -22.60 19.85 5.89
N GLU A 373 -22.83 20.07 7.19
CA GLU A 373 -23.49 21.28 7.69
C GLU A 373 -22.61 22.53 7.67
N ASN A 374 -21.27 22.35 7.71
CA ASN A 374 -20.30 23.43 7.71
C ASN A 374 -19.52 23.57 6.39
N ASN A 375 -19.94 22.87 5.33
CA ASN A 375 -19.28 22.87 4.02
C ASN A 375 -17.77 22.56 4.09
N VAL A 376 -17.35 21.68 5.02
CA VAL A 376 -15.97 21.19 5.07
C VAL A 376 -15.77 20.15 3.97
N PRO A 377 -14.76 20.29 3.09
CA PRO A 377 -14.47 19.31 2.06
C PRO A 377 -14.36 17.89 2.64
N PHE A 378 -15.12 16.95 2.08
CA PHE A 378 -15.31 15.60 2.61
C PHE A 378 -15.08 14.53 1.55
N LEU A 379 -14.35 13.47 1.92
CA LEU A 379 -14.24 12.23 1.14
C LEU A 379 -14.56 11.02 2.03
N GLY A 380 -15.61 10.27 1.65
CA GLY A 380 -15.97 8.99 2.29
C GLY A 380 -15.45 7.81 1.47
N ILE A 381 -14.75 6.85 2.11
CA ILE A 381 -14.18 5.69 1.42
C ILE A 381 -14.80 4.42 1.99
N CYS A 382 -15.38 3.56 1.16
CA CYS A 382 -15.96 2.26 1.50
C CYS A 382 -16.97 2.38 2.66
N LEU A 383 -16.64 1.97 3.87
CA LEU A 383 -17.47 2.21 5.06
C LEU A 383 -17.78 3.72 5.26
N GLY A 384 -16.87 4.60 4.86
CA GLY A 384 -17.10 6.05 4.91
C GLY A 384 -18.22 6.50 3.98
N MET A 385 -18.37 5.90 2.79
CA MET A 385 -19.53 6.12 1.93
C MET A 385 -20.80 5.58 2.55
N GLN A 386 -20.77 4.37 3.09
CA GLN A 386 -21.94 3.76 3.77
C GLN A 386 -22.43 4.65 4.93
N CYS A 387 -21.49 5.14 5.75
CA CYS A 387 -21.80 6.11 6.80
C CYS A 387 -22.38 7.42 6.24
N ALA A 388 -21.87 7.93 5.11
CA ALA A 388 -22.41 9.15 4.48
C ALA A 388 -23.84 8.95 3.98
N VAL A 389 -24.16 7.78 3.42
CA VAL A 389 -25.53 7.44 3.00
C VAL A 389 -26.45 7.32 4.23
N ILE A 390 -26.02 6.66 5.32
CA ILE A 390 -26.80 6.56 6.57
C ILE A 390 -27.04 7.94 7.17
N GLU A 391 -26.02 8.80 7.27
CA GLU A 391 -26.14 10.16 7.78
C GLU A 391 -27.15 10.96 6.97
N TYR A 392 -27.00 10.93 5.64
CA TYR A 392 -27.88 11.68 4.75
C TYR A 392 -29.31 11.12 4.76
N ALA A 393 -29.49 9.81 4.84
CA ALA A 393 -30.79 9.18 5.01
C ALA A 393 -31.49 9.67 6.29
N ARG A 394 -30.80 9.71 7.42
CA ARG A 394 -31.34 10.19 8.71
C ARG A 394 -31.65 11.68 8.70
N ASN A 395 -30.68 12.51 8.25
CA ASN A 395 -30.73 13.95 8.44
C ASN A 395 -31.16 14.73 7.20
N GLY A 396 -30.86 14.26 5.98
CA GLY A 396 -31.27 14.85 4.71
C GLY A 396 -32.65 14.36 4.25
N ALA A 397 -32.79 13.05 4.05
CA ALA A 397 -34.02 12.42 3.57
C ALA A 397 -35.06 12.15 4.68
N LYS A 398 -34.71 12.33 5.96
CA LYS A 398 -35.58 12.12 7.12
C LYS A 398 -36.12 10.68 7.27
N ILE A 399 -35.38 9.69 6.81
CA ILE A 399 -35.69 8.27 6.96
C ILE A 399 -35.32 7.85 8.39
N GLN A 400 -36.31 7.69 9.23
CA GLN A 400 -36.13 7.37 10.65
C GLN A 400 -35.55 5.99 10.85
N GLY A 401 -34.53 5.87 11.72
CA GLY A 401 -33.90 4.58 12.01
C GLY A 401 -33.09 3.99 10.84
N ALA A 402 -32.74 4.82 9.82
CA ALA A 402 -31.87 4.37 8.73
C ALA A 402 -30.54 3.87 9.28
N ASN A 403 -30.13 2.66 8.88
CA ASN A 403 -28.94 2.00 9.39
C ASN A 403 -28.38 0.99 8.36
N SER A 404 -27.33 0.27 8.75
CA SER A 404 -26.79 -0.88 8.04
C SER A 404 -27.12 -2.18 8.76
N THR A 405 -27.40 -3.25 8.02
CA THR A 405 -27.53 -4.62 8.58
C THR A 405 -26.20 -5.16 9.12
N GLU A 406 -25.06 -4.54 8.80
CA GLU A 406 -23.77 -4.84 9.44
C GLU A 406 -23.74 -4.41 10.92
N PHE A 407 -24.46 -3.34 11.26
CA PHE A 407 -24.44 -2.76 12.61
C PHE A 407 -25.64 -3.19 13.45
N ASP A 408 -26.76 -3.42 12.79
CA ASP A 408 -28.00 -3.89 13.40
C ASP A 408 -28.75 -4.78 12.41
N GLU A 409 -28.73 -6.09 12.64
CA GLU A 409 -29.40 -7.07 11.79
C GLU A 409 -30.92 -6.86 11.73
N ASN A 410 -31.51 -6.14 12.70
CA ASN A 410 -32.92 -5.81 12.79
C ASN A 410 -33.22 -4.35 12.41
N ALA A 411 -32.33 -3.69 11.68
CA ALA A 411 -32.51 -2.30 11.26
C ALA A 411 -33.88 -2.10 10.59
N ILE A 412 -34.64 -1.11 11.07
CA ILE A 412 -36.01 -0.83 10.56
C ILE A 412 -35.93 -0.38 9.09
N ASN A 413 -34.96 0.48 8.79
CA ASN A 413 -34.70 0.99 7.44
C ASN A 413 -33.24 0.70 7.07
N PRO A 414 -32.95 -0.52 6.54
CA PRO A 414 -31.59 -0.90 6.15
C PRO A 414 -31.17 -0.25 4.82
N VAL A 415 -30.76 1.02 4.88
CA VAL A 415 -30.27 1.77 3.70
C VAL A 415 -28.93 1.23 3.18
N ILE A 416 -28.23 0.47 4.02
CA ILE A 416 -27.05 -0.34 3.67
C ILE A 416 -27.37 -1.79 4.04
N ASP A 417 -27.19 -2.71 3.08
CA ASP A 417 -27.50 -4.14 3.28
C ASP A 417 -26.42 -5.03 2.67
N LEU A 418 -26.44 -6.28 3.08
CA LEU A 418 -25.56 -7.32 2.56
C LEU A 418 -25.88 -7.58 1.08
N MET A 419 -24.86 -7.63 0.25
CA MET A 419 -25.01 -7.99 -1.17
C MET A 419 -25.69 -9.34 -1.33
N LEU A 420 -26.59 -9.48 -2.31
CA LEU A 420 -27.34 -10.71 -2.57
C LEU A 420 -26.41 -11.93 -2.73
N GLU A 421 -25.29 -11.75 -3.42
CA GLU A 421 -24.27 -12.78 -3.63
C GLU A 421 -23.55 -13.20 -2.34
N GLN A 422 -23.54 -12.33 -1.32
CA GLN A 422 -22.88 -12.56 -0.02
C GLN A 422 -23.77 -13.32 0.98
N LYS A 423 -25.10 -13.42 0.74
CA LYS A 423 -26.06 -14.04 1.67
C LYS A 423 -25.80 -15.53 1.93
N ASN A 424 -25.09 -16.23 1.03
CA ASN A 424 -24.81 -17.67 1.12
C ASN A 424 -23.34 -18.02 1.36
N VAL A 425 -22.49 -17.03 1.62
CA VAL A 425 -21.04 -17.24 1.77
C VAL A 425 -20.70 -17.70 3.19
N LYS A 426 -19.99 -18.85 3.30
CA LYS A 426 -19.45 -19.36 4.57
C LYS A 426 -17.94 -19.10 4.63
N GLY A 427 -17.46 -18.37 5.63
CA GLY A 427 -16.05 -18.04 5.83
C GLY A 427 -15.73 -16.56 5.63
N TYR A 428 -14.53 -16.14 6.06
CA TYR A 428 -14.14 -14.72 6.05
C TYR A 428 -13.07 -14.38 5.00
N GLY A 429 -12.18 -15.30 4.65
CA GLY A 429 -11.08 -15.05 3.71
C GLY A 429 -11.53 -15.12 2.25
N ALA A 430 -11.10 -14.15 1.42
CA ALA A 430 -11.32 -14.07 -0.03
C ALA A 430 -12.79 -14.22 -0.48
N THR A 431 -13.75 -13.77 0.35
CA THR A 431 -15.19 -13.94 0.09
C THR A 431 -15.94 -12.61 -0.11
N MET A 432 -15.25 -11.47 -0.03
CA MET A 432 -15.78 -10.14 -0.30
C MET A 432 -15.80 -9.85 -1.82
N ARG A 433 -16.41 -8.73 -2.20
CA ARG A 433 -16.17 -8.12 -3.52
C ARG A 433 -14.76 -7.54 -3.51
N LEU A 434 -13.83 -8.21 -4.19
CA LEU A 434 -12.38 -7.94 -4.16
C LEU A 434 -11.84 -7.65 -5.54
N GLY A 435 -10.95 -6.65 -5.64
CA GLY A 435 -10.26 -6.30 -6.87
C GLY A 435 -10.93 -5.22 -7.69
N ALA A 436 -10.51 -5.07 -8.93
CA ALA A 436 -10.95 -4.01 -9.81
C ALA A 436 -12.29 -4.32 -10.47
N TYR A 437 -13.23 -3.37 -10.36
CA TYR A 437 -14.51 -3.40 -11.04
C TYR A 437 -14.75 -2.10 -11.79
N ASP A 438 -15.45 -2.22 -12.90
CA ASP A 438 -15.84 -1.07 -13.72
C ASP A 438 -16.98 -0.28 -13.06
N CYS A 439 -16.91 1.05 -13.21
CA CYS A 439 -17.93 1.98 -12.78
C CYS A 439 -18.23 2.98 -13.88
N ASN A 440 -19.51 3.21 -14.16
CA ASN A 440 -19.99 4.26 -15.05
C ASN A 440 -20.20 5.56 -14.26
N VAL A 441 -19.50 6.62 -14.65
CA VAL A 441 -19.55 7.94 -13.99
C VAL A 441 -20.48 8.87 -14.76
N LYS A 442 -21.45 9.44 -14.05
CA LYS A 442 -22.48 10.32 -14.61
C LYS A 442 -21.87 11.67 -15.03
N LYS A 443 -22.09 12.06 -16.28
CA LYS A 443 -21.65 13.35 -16.82
C LYS A 443 -22.25 14.54 -16.05
N GLY A 444 -21.43 15.58 -15.82
CA GLY A 444 -21.85 16.81 -15.13
C GLY A 444 -21.89 16.67 -13.60
N THR A 445 -21.17 15.70 -13.06
CA THR A 445 -20.98 15.51 -11.62
C THR A 445 -19.54 15.85 -11.23
N LYS A 446 -19.27 16.13 -9.96
CA LYS A 446 -17.91 16.41 -9.44
C LYS A 446 -16.96 15.24 -9.69
N ALA A 447 -17.45 14.01 -9.48
CA ALA A 447 -16.68 12.82 -9.79
C ALA A 447 -16.29 12.79 -11.28
N HIS A 448 -17.22 13.08 -12.19
CA HIS A 448 -16.92 13.11 -13.63
C HIS A 448 -15.90 14.21 -13.99
N GLU A 449 -15.99 15.37 -13.36
CA GLU A 449 -15.07 16.49 -13.61
C GLU A 449 -13.61 16.10 -13.28
N VAL A 450 -13.39 15.47 -12.12
CA VAL A 450 -12.02 15.11 -11.68
C VAL A 450 -11.47 13.88 -12.39
N TYR A 451 -12.32 12.91 -12.76
CA TYR A 451 -11.86 11.74 -13.51
C TYR A 451 -11.66 12.06 -15.01
N GLY A 452 -12.41 13.00 -15.56
CA GLY A 452 -12.39 13.31 -16.98
C GLY A 452 -12.85 12.15 -17.89
N ALA A 453 -13.52 11.14 -17.32
CA ALA A 453 -13.91 9.91 -18.01
C ALA A 453 -15.29 9.44 -17.55
N ALA A 454 -16.08 8.90 -18.50
CA ALA A 454 -17.40 8.34 -18.21
C ALA A 454 -17.36 6.90 -17.72
N LYS A 455 -16.24 6.23 -17.84
CA LYS A 455 -16.01 4.86 -17.35
C LYS A 455 -14.66 4.78 -16.67
N ILE A 456 -14.66 4.24 -15.46
CA ILE A 456 -13.47 4.03 -14.63
C ILE A 456 -13.44 2.58 -14.13
N SER A 457 -12.30 2.16 -13.59
CA SER A 457 -12.16 0.85 -12.95
C SER A 457 -11.42 1.03 -11.64
N GLU A 458 -12.02 0.60 -10.53
CA GLU A 458 -11.51 0.84 -9.18
C GLU A 458 -11.52 -0.41 -8.32
N ARG A 459 -10.66 -0.47 -7.28
CA ARG A 459 -10.47 -1.65 -6.42
C ARG A 459 -11.44 -1.64 -5.25
N HIS A 460 -12.07 -2.77 -5.02
CA HIS A 460 -13.06 -2.99 -3.96
C HIS A 460 -12.55 -3.94 -2.88
N ARG A 461 -13.10 -3.77 -1.66
CA ARG A 461 -12.90 -4.67 -0.53
C ARG A 461 -14.07 -4.51 0.46
N HIS A 462 -15.25 -5.08 0.14
CA HIS A 462 -16.44 -4.93 0.98
C HIS A 462 -17.48 -6.04 0.75
N ARG A 463 -18.46 -6.14 1.67
CA ARG A 463 -19.60 -7.08 1.62
C ARG A 463 -20.94 -6.36 1.55
N TYR A 464 -21.02 -5.16 2.13
CA TYR A 464 -22.24 -4.37 2.25
C TYR A 464 -22.24 -3.27 1.20
N GLU A 465 -23.45 -2.93 0.76
CA GLU A 465 -23.70 -1.97 -0.31
C GLU A 465 -24.92 -1.10 -0.01
N VAL A 466 -25.11 -0.02 -0.74
CA VAL A 466 -26.33 0.78 -0.69
C VAL A 466 -27.51 -0.07 -1.16
N ASN A 467 -28.53 -0.18 -0.31
CA ASN A 467 -29.75 -0.91 -0.64
C ASN A 467 -30.52 -0.18 -1.75
N THR A 468 -30.77 -0.88 -2.86
CA THR A 468 -31.40 -0.32 -4.05
C THR A 468 -32.79 0.23 -3.80
N ASP A 469 -33.53 -0.32 -2.83
CA ASP A 469 -34.89 0.09 -2.48
C ASP A 469 -34.99 1.55 -2.01
N TYR A 470 -33.90 2.09 -1.47
CA TYR A 470 -33.84 3.47 -0.95
C TYR A 470 -33.24 4.48 -1.94
N ILE A 471 -32.68 4.07 -3.07
CA ILE A 471 -31.98 4.95 -4.01
C ILE A 471 -32.89 6.08 -4.49
N GLU A 472 -34.12 5.79 -4.88
CA GLU A 472 -35.05 6.79 -5.41
C GLU A 472 -35.50 7.81 -4.35
N GLU A 473 -35.65 7.38 -3.11
CA GLU A 473 -35.97 8.28 -1.99
C GLU A 473 -34.82 9.22 -1.67
N LEU A 474 -33.60 8.68 -1.63
CA LEU A 474 -32.37 9.46 -1.41
C LEU A 474 -32.11 10.46 -2.54
N LYS A 475 -32.35 10.07 -3.81
CA LYS A 475 -32.27 10.97 -4.97
C LYS A 475 -33.27 12.14 -4.86
N LYS A 476 -34.52 11.87 -4.46
CA LYS A 476 -35.54 12.92 -4.27
C LYS A 476 -35.12 13.90 -3.16
N ALA A 477 -34.39 13.43 -2.16
CA ALA A 477 -33.86 14.27 -1.09
C ALA A 477 -32.61 15.09 -1.53
N GLY A 478 -32.01 14.81 -2.71
CA GLY A 478 -30.90 15.56 -3.27
C GLY A 478 -29.54 14.83 -3.29
N LEU A 479 -29.46 13.58 -2.84
CA LEU A 479 -28.24 12.78 -2.98
C LEU A 479 -28.07 12.36 -4.44
N VAL A 480 -26.92 12.64 -5.01
CA VAL A 480 -26.60 12.28 -6.41
C VAL A 480 -25.79 10.98 -6.41
N PHE A 481 -26.29 9.96 -7.09
CA PHE A 481 -25.57 8.75 -7.40
C PHE A 481 -24.78 8.99 -8.68
N SER A 482 -23.54 9.42 -8.53
CA SER A 482 -22.67 9.85 -9.62
C SER A 482 -21.84 8.71 -10.22
N GLY A 483 -21.69 7.59 -9.52
CA GLY A 483 -21.07 6.37 -10.03
C GLY A 483 -21.96 5.16 -9.80
N MET A 484 -22.10 4.33 -10.84
CA MET A 484 -22.89 3.10 -10.79
C MET A 484 -22.12 1.96 -11.47
N SER A 485 -22.34 0.72 -11.01
CA SER A 485 -21.87 -0.47 -11.74
C SER A 485 -22.40 -0.49 -13.18
N PRO A 486 -21.75 -1.19 -14.13
CA PRO A 486 -22.16 -1.20 -15.54
C PRO A 486 -23.61 -1.66 -15.77
N ASP A 487 -24.13 -2.52 -14.92
CA ASP A 487 -25.52 -3.00 -14.93
C ASP A 487 -26.50 -2.03 -14.25
N GLY A 488 -26.00 -0.97 -13.59
CA GLY A 488 -26.78 0.03 -12.89
C GLY A 488 -27.34 -0.42 -11.54
N MET A 489 -26.94 -1.58 -11.03
CA MET A 489 -27.48 -2.16 -9.81
C MET A 489 -26.76 -1.67 -8.54
N LEU A 490 -25.44 -1.47 -8.60
CA LEU A 490 -24.64 -1.13 -7.42
C LEU A 490 -24.20 0.34 -7.47
N SER A 491 -24.33 1.01 -6.32
CA SER A 491 -23.89 2.40 -6.16
C SER A 491 -22.42 2.45 -5.80
N GLU A 492 -21.63 3.09 -6.66
CA GLU A 492 -20.17 3.19 -6.55
C GLU A 492 -19.68 4.54 -6.03
N ILE A 493 -20.39 5.64 -6.38
CA ILE A 493 -20.05 6.99 -5.94
C ILE A 493 -21.34 7.76 -5.65
N VAL A 494 -21.36 8.46 -4.51
CA VAL A 494 -22.43 9.44 -4.16
C VAL A 494 -21.81 10.80 -3.91
N GLU A 495 -22.59 11.88 -4.19
CA GLU A 495 -22.15 13.23 -3.94
C GLU A 495 -23.30 14.19 -3.62
N LEU A 496 -22.98 15.29 -2.92
CA LEU A 496 -23.87 16.42 -2.72
C LEU A 496 -23.39 17.61 -3.58
N PRO A 497 -24.09 17.96 -4.66
CA PRO A 497 -23.61 18.93 -5.64
C PRO A 497 -23.59 20.38 -5.13
N ASN A 498 -24.37 20.69 -4.11
CA ASN A 498 -24.49 22.02 -3.51
C ASN A 498 -23.37 22.39 -2.53
N LEU A 499 -22.50 21.44 -2.17
CA LEU A 499 -21.31 21.65 -1.34
C LEU A 499 -20.07 21.73 -2.22
N ASP A 500 -19.01 22.39 -1.75
CA ASP A 500 -17.77 22.54 -2.53
C ASP A 500 -17.15 21.19 -2.88
N TRP A 501 -17.05 20.30 -1.91
CA TRP A 501 -16.65 18.91 -2.12
C TRP A 501 -17.27 18.01 -1.07
N PHE A 502 -18.26 17.24 -1.45
CA PHE A 502 -18.83 16.17 -0.63
C PHE A 502 -19.04 14.97 -1.53
N VAL A 503 -18.04 14.09 -1.56
CA VAL A 503 -18.00 12.91 -2.42
C VAL A 503 -17.66 11.69 -1.58
N ALA A 504 -18.33 10.57 -1.86
CA ALA A 504 -18.00 9.31 -1.22
C ALA A 504 -18.07 8.16 -2.22
N CYS A 505 -17.18 7.17 -2.07
CA CYS A 505 -17.06 6.04 -2.98
C CYS A 505 -17.03 4.70 -2.23
N GLN A 506 -17.61 3.65 -2.84
CA GLN A 506 -17.65 2.31 -2.26
C GLN A 506 -16.32 1.57 -2.43
N PHE A 507 -15.57 1.88 -3.45
CA PHE A 507 -14.23 1.36 -3.72
C PHE A 507 -13.16 2.09 -2.89
N HIS A 508 -11.92 1.61 -3.03
CA HIS A 508 -10.74 2.12 -2.34
C HIS A 508 -9.80 2.89 -3.30
N PRO A 509 -10.02 4.21 -3.50
CA PRO A 509 -9.22 5.02 -4.43
C PRO A 509 -7.77 5.14 -4.01
N GLU A 510 -7.48 4.97 -2.71
CA GLU A 510 -6.13 5.03 -2.15
C GLU A 510 -5.18 4.00 -2.75
N PHE A 511 -5.67 2.85 -3.20
CA PHE A 511 -4.82 1.81 -3.79
C PHE A 511 -4.29 2.15 -5.18
N LYS A 512 -4.93 3.10 -5.87
CA LYS A 512 -4.52 3.52 -7.23
C LYS A 512 -3.81 4.88 -7.28
N SER A 513 -3.64 5.55 -6.15
CA SER A 513 -2.90 6.82 -6.10
C SER A 513 -1.39 6.62 -6.27
N ARG A 514 -0.76 7.52 -7.01
CA ARG A 514 0.69 7.52 -7.29
C ARG A 514 1.27 8.91 -7.01
N PRO A 515 2.55 9.02 -6.59
CA PRO A 515 3.13 10.32 -6.26
C PRO A 515 3.21 11.28 -7.46
N GLU A 516 3.41 10.75 -8.67
CA GLU A 516 3.44 11.53 -9.91
C GLU A 516 2.04 11.67 -10.57
N ARG A 517 1.05 10.90 -10.10
CA ARG A 517 -0.32 10.87 -10.61
C ARG A 517 -1.31 10.59 -9.47
N PRO A 518 -1.63 11.61 -8.65
CA PRO A 518 -2.56 11.45 -7.54
C PRO A 518 -3.92 10.98 -8.02
N HIS A 519 -4.61 10.20 -7.18
CA HIS A 519 -5.94 9.72 -7.54
C HIS A 519 -6.94 10.88 -7.61
N PRO A 520 -7.83 10.93 -8.63
CA PRO A 520 -8.72 12.07 -8.89
C PRO A 520 -9.59 12.48 -7.70
N LEU A 521 -10.13 11.54 -6.92
CA LEU A 521 -10.99 11.88 -5.77
C LEU A 521 -10.20 12.53 -4.62
N PHE A 522 -8.95 12.13 -4.39
CA PHE A 522 -8.08 12.82 -3.43
C PHE A 522 -7.65 14.18 -3.94
N LYS A 523 -7.36 14.28 -5.25
CA LYS A 523 -7.05 15.56 -5.88
C LYS A 523 -8.21 16.55 -5.76
N GLY A 524 -9.45 16.13 -6.06
CA GLY A 524 -10.63 16.97 -5.92
C GLY A 524 -10.89 17.43 -4.48
N LEU A 525 -10.61 16.59 -3.48
CA LEU A 525 -10.68 16.99 -2.08
C LEU A 525 -9.66 18.11 -1.77
N ILE A 526 -8.41 17.93 -2.18
CA ILE A 526 -7.35 18.92 -1.90
C ILE A 526 -7.58 20.21 -2.69
N ASP A 527 -8.02 20.12 -3.95
CA ASP A 527 -8.39 21.30 -4.76
C ASP A 527 -9.48 22.15 -4.09
N ALA A 528 -10.51 21.49 -3.54
CA ALA A 528 -11.57 22.18 -2.83
C ALA A 528 -11.05 22.89 -1.56
N VAL A 529 -10.16 22.23 -0.80
CA VAL A 529 -9.50 22.84 0.37
C VAL A 529 -8.64 24.03 -0.03
N VAL A 530 -7.80 23.87 -1.04
CA VAL A 530 -6.91 24.93 -1.56
C VAL A 530 -7.73 26.15 -1.99
N LYS A 531 -8.82 25.91 -2.72
CA LYS A 531 -9.75 26.96 -3.16
C LYS A 531 -10.44 27.67 -1.99
N GLN A 532 -10.99 26.93 -1.02
CA GLN A 532 -11.66 27.53 0.15
C GLN A 532 -10.70 28.40 0.98
N LYS A 533 -9.42 28.06 1.01
CA LYS A 533 -8.37 28.84 1.70
C LYS A 533 -7.80 29.97 0.86
N GLY A 534 -8.21 30.12 -0.40
CA GLY A 534 -7.67 31.14 -1.32
C GLY A 534 -6.20 30.94 -1.65
N LEU A 535 -5.73 29.67 -1.67
CA LEU A 535 -4.34 29.31 -1.95
C LEU A 535 -4.09 28.98 -3.44
N ASP A 536 -5.11 29.00 -4.26
CA ASP A 536 -5.09 28.70 -5.69
C ASP A 536 -4.33 29.73 -6.55
N ASN A 537 -3.98 30.88 -5.96
CA ASN A 537 -3.24 31.96 -6.62
C ASN A 537 -1.79 32.12 -6.11
N LEU A 538 -1.27 31.17 -5.31
CA LEU A 538 0.10 31.18 -4.80
C LEU A 538 1.02 30.31 -5.68
#